data_3c444acc8deaa6990700c23c95623998
#
_entry.id   3c444acc8deaa6990700c23c95623998
#
_cell.length_a   1.000
_cell.length_b   1.000
_cell.length_c   1.000
_cell.angle_alpha   90.00
_cell.angle_beta   90.00
_cell.angle_gamma   90.00
#
_symmetry.space_group_name_H-M   'P 1'
#
loop_
_entity.id
_entity.type
_entity.pdbx_description
1 polymer ?
#
loop_
_entity_poly.entity_id
_entity_poly.type
_entity_poly.pdbx_seq_one_letter_code
_entity_poly.pdbx_strand_id
1 'polypeptide(L)'
;MPKFLALLFLFLFSLFCHSKPEENRPRIASFHAIQDGEIIKKSEGDLPSTISLSNAEYRNLGAGLSIPVRIAVVCVSSKEASYSYHFETEEQSIIYSEYLKSKAALYGAKKSYSRLKYLVENQAAAGKELNDANVQLQQMSASMEENLNRLRMQGIPIDKLTKLKPGNILIVGDIPETKLNRVKIQSRLYIKFSAFPGERFETRIDSISDVIDPVSRTVKVLIVTKNTGNQFKPGMFGTGQVELENIEALSVPNESIILIGDTSYIFKQVDSSSFQRIQVDTGIETEEYTQILSGLKINDRVVSHGSTLLKGLSFGY
;
A
#
# COMPACT_ATOMS: atom_id res chain seq x y z
N MET A 1 -2.30 100.85 -4.21
CA MET A 1 -3.32 100.19 -3.38
C MET A 1 -3.76 98.92 -4.11
N PRO A 2 -3.21 97.77 -3.79
CA PRO A 2 -3.95 96.56 -3.76
C PRO A 2 -3.33 95.59 -2.71
N LYS A 3 -3.78 95.70 -1.46
CA LYS A 3 -3.32 94.76 -0.39
C LYS A 3 -4.48 94.17 0.42
N PHE A 4 -5.73 94.39 0.00
CA PHE A 4 -6.91 93.98 0.74
C PHE A 4 -7.66 92.76 0.12
N LEU A 5 -7.28 92.33 -1.03
CA LEU A 5 -8.01 91.24 -1.73
C LEU A 5 -7.34 89.80 -1.55
N ALA A 6 -6.18 89.77 -0.90
CA ALA A 6 -5.47 88.45 -0.69
C ALA A 6 -5.86 87.76 0.64
N LEU A 7 -6.57 88.44 1.58
CA LEU A 7 -6.86 87.83 2.89
C LEU A 7 -8.24 87.19 2.97
N LEU A 8 -9.11 87.40 1.97
CA LEU A 8 -10.43 86.77 1.95
C LEU A 8 -10.46 85.38 1.26
N PHE A 9 -9.41 85.02 0.58
CA PHE A 9 -9.33 83.70 -0.11
C PHE A 9 -8.67 82.59 0.74
N LEU A 10 -8.08 82.94 1.89
CA LEU A 10 -7.43 81.96 2.78
C LEU A 10 -8.34 81.39 3.85
N PHE A 11 -9.60 81.93 4.04
CA PHE A 11 -10.50 81.46 5.08
C PHE A 11 -11.64 80.55 4.59
N LEU A 12 -11.73 80.32 3.28
CA LEU A 12 -12.76 79.37 2.70
C LEU A 12 -12.25 78.00 2.39
N PHE A 13 -10.98 77.68 2.74
CA PHE A 13 -10.38 76.37 2.44
C PHE A 13 -10.32 75.41 3.65
N SER A 14 -10.87 75.79 4.82
CA SER A 14 -10.75 75.03 6.05
C SER A 14 -12.00 74.21 6.45
N LEU A 15 -13.06 74.15 5.60
CA LEU A 15 -14.30 73.44 5.92
C LEU A 15 -14.69 72.27 5.03
N PHE A 16 -13.70 71.74 4.24
CA PHE A 16 -13.87 70.44 3.61
C PHE A 16 -13.04 69.40 4.37
N CYS A 17 -13.51 69.09 5.61
CA CYS A 17 -13.13 67.87 6.29
C CYS A 17 -13.76 66.72 5.50
N HIS A 18 -13.07 66.22 4.50
CA HIS A 18 -13.43 65.01 3.76
C HIS A 18 -13.31 63.87 4.74
N SER A 19 -14.41 63.40 5.34
CA SER A 19 -14.48 62.12 5.96
C SER A 19 -14.11 61.09 4.87
N LYS A 20 -12.89 60.50 4.95
CA LYS A 20 -12.54 59.35 4.13
C LYS A 20 -13.64 58.32 4.32
N PRO A 21 -14.21 57.77 3.24
CA PRO A 21 -15.10 56.62 3.39
C PRO A 21 -14.29 55.54 4.11
N GLU A 22 -14.84 55.03 5.19
CA GLU A 22 -14.27 53.88 5.93
C GLU A 22 -14.20 52.76 4.92
N GLU A 23 -12.96 52.46 4.49
CA GLU A 23 -12.68 51.40 3.53
C GLU A 23 -13.19 50.11 4.17
N ASN A 24 -14.29 49.57 3.64
CA ASN A 24 -14.99 48.41 4.13
C ASN A 24 -14.11 47.16 3.88
N ARG A 25 -12.97 47.10 4.58
CA ARG A 25 -12.11 45.92 4.56
C ARG A 25 -12.83 44.81 5.28
N PRO A 26 -12.95 43.60 4.67
CA PRO A 26 -13.58 42.49 5.37
C PRO A 26 -12.80 42.26 6.69
N ARG A 27 -13.52 42.30 7.80
CA ARG A 27 -12.94 42.01 9.12
C ARG A 27 -12.64 40.52 9.17
N ILE A 28 -11.34 40.15 9.09
CA ILE A 28 -10.90 38.76 9.26
C ILE A 28 -11.10 38.37 10.73
N ALA A 29 -11.84 37.30 10.96
CA ALA A 29 -12.11 36.78 12.28
C ALA A 29 -10.83 36.34 13.00
N SER A 30 -10.70 36.65 14.28
CA SER A 30 -9.72 36.04 15.17
C SER A 30 -10.31 34.79 15.85
N PHE A 31 -9.45 33.92 16.34
CA PHE A 31 -9.84 32.69 17.03
C PHE A 31 -9.26 32.65 18.43
N HIS A 32 -10.01 32.12 19.38
CA HIS A 32 -9.56 31.91 20.76
C HIS A 32 -10.09 30.57 21.28
N ALA A 33 -9.26 29.88 22.05
CA ALA A 33 -9.62 28.60 22.65
C ALA A 33 -10.41 28.84 23.96
N ILE A 34 -11.40 27.99 24.20
CA ILE A 34 -12.17 27.90 25.44
C ILE A 34 -12.28 26.45 25.88
N GLN A 35 -12.66 26.16 27.12
CA GLN A 35 -12.78 24.82 27.68
C GLN A 35 -11.50 23.97 27.46
N ASP A 36 -10.37 24.48 27.95
CA ASP A 36 -9.06 23.81 27.83
C ASP A 36 -8.69 23.44 26.37
N GLY A 37 -9.10 24.29 25.41
CA GLY A 37 -8.81 24.08 24.00
C GLY A 37 -9.72 23.07 23.28
N GLU A 38 -10.74 22.55 23.94
CA GLU A 38 -11.71 21.63 23.30
C GLU A 38 -12.58 22.36 22.28
N ILE A 39 -12.93 23.62 22.58
CA ILE A 39 -13.71 24.46 21.67
C ILE A 39 -12.88 25.67 21.25
N ILE A 40 -12.86 25.95 19.96
CA ILE A 40 -12.28 27.15 19.38
C ILE A 40 -13.39 28.06 18.88
N LYS A 41 -13.45 29.26 19.43
CA LYS A 41 -14.46 30.25 19.10
C LYS A 41 -13.91 31.31 18.16
N LYS A 42 -14.69 31.62 17.12
CA LYS A 42 -14.41 32.65 16.14
C LYS A 42 -15.02 33.97 16.61
N SER A 43 -14.31 35.09 16.52
CA SER A 43 -14.87 36.44 16.69
C SER A 43 -15.78 36.79 15.51
N GLU A 44 -16.46 37.97 15.58
CA GLU A 44 -17.23 38.51 14.44
C GLU A 44 -16.28 38.75 13.24
N GLY A 45 -16.73 38.35 12.06
CA GLY A 45 -16.00 38.47 10.79
C GLY A 45 -16.05 37.20 9.94
N ASP A 46 -15.51 37.31 8.74
CA ASP A 46 -15.44 36.20 7.81
C ASP A 46 -14.35 35.20 8.20
N LEU A 47 -14.52 33.94 7.79
CA LEU A 47 -13.46 32.93 7.92
C LEU A 47 -12.26 33.37 7.11
N PRO A 48 -11.03 33.32 7.66
CA PRO A 48 -9.83 33.54 6.89
C PRO A 48 -9.79 32.60 5.68
N SER A 49 -9.29 33.07 4.56
CA SER A 49 -9.11 32.23 3.35
C SER A 49 -8.20 31.02 3.58
N THR A 50 -7.45 31.00 4.67
CA THR A 50 -6.61 29.89 5.12
C THR A 50 -7.39 28.74 5.77
N ILE A 51 -8.68 28.94 6.08
CA ILE A 51 -9.54 27.92 6.67
C ILE A 51 -10.65 27.57 5.68
N SER A 52 -10.72 26.30 5.30
CA SER A 52 -11.79 25.76 4.47
C SER A 52 -12.56 24.68 5.22
N LEU A 53 -13.83 24.55 4.87
CA LEU A 53 -14.73 23.54 5.45
C LEU A 53 -15.12 22.52 4.38
N SER A 54 -15.26 21.27 4.80
CA SER A 54 -15.78 20.16 3.98
C SER A 54 -16.83 19.41 4.78
N ASN A 55 -17.72 18.70 4.08
CA ASN A 55 -18.67 17.82 4.73
C ASN A 55 -18.09 16.41 4.88
N ALA A 56 -18.39 15.75 5.98
CA ALA A 56 -18.21 14.31 6.09
C ALA A 56 -19.28 13.61 5.24
N GLU A 57 -18.86 12.89 4.22
CA GLU A 57 -19.75 12.26 3.23
C GLU A 57 -19.33 10.82 2.97
N TYR A 58 -20.32 10.01 2.56
CA TYR A 58 -20.00 8.68 2.03
C TYR A 58 -19.33 8.81 0.67
N ARG A 59 -18.16 8.22 0.54
CA ARG A 59 -17.37 8.17 -0.69
C ARG A 59 -16.89 6.76 -0.97
N ASN A 60 -16.78 6.45 -2.25
CA ASN A 60 -16.11 5.22 -2.68
C ASN A 60 -14.59 5.38 -2.50
N LEU A 61 -14.07 4.78 -1.45
CA LEU A 61 -12.64 4.75 -1.16
C LEU A 61 -11.97 3.59 -1.91
N GLY A 62 -11.79 3.74 -3.21
CA GLY A 62 -11.01 2.85 -4.07
C GLY A 62 -9.54 3.25 -4.04
N ALA A 63 -8.82 2.84 -3.02
CA ALA A 63 -7.38 3.04 -3.01
C ALA A 63 -6.70 1.91 -3.77
N GLY A 64 -5.95 2.22 -4.81
CA GLY A 64 -4.97 1.31 -5.37
C GLY A 64 -3.85 1.07 -4.34
N LEU A 65 -3.44 -0.18 -4.17
CA LEU A 65 -2.25 -0.50 -3.37
C LEU A 65 -1.03 -0.55 -4.28
N SER A 66 -0.07 0.32 -4.04
CA SER A 66 1.22 0.29 -4.72
C SER A 66 2.13 -0.74 -4.05
N ILE A 67 2.66 -1.68 -4.83
CA ILE A 67 3.57 -2.72 -4.35
C ILE A 67 4.81 -2.80 -5.25
N PRO A 68 5.99 -3.10 -4.70
CA PRO A 68 7.14 -3.45 -5.51
C PRO A 68 6.91 -4.82 -6.17
N VAL A 69 7.32 -4.95 -7.42
CA VAL A 69 7.26 -6.21 -8.16
C VAL A 69 8.58 -6.45 -8.87
N ARG A 70 8.93 -7.74 -9.05
CA ARG A 70 10.11 -8.15 -9.81
C ARG A 70 9.83 -9.43 -10.61
N ILE A 71 10.56 -9.61 -11.70
CA ILE A 71 10.51 -10.83 -12.50
C ILE A 71 11.46 -11.84 -11.89
N ALA A 72 10.92 -12.84 -11.20
CA ALA A 72 11.71 -13.86 -10.52
C ALA A 72 12.18 -14.97 -11.47
N VAL A 73 11.33 -15.35 -12.44
CA VAL A 73 11.67 -16.45 -13.36
C VAL A 73 11.14 -16.15 -14.76
N VAL A 74 11.95 -16.48 -15.77
CA VAL A 74 11.54 -16.53 -17.18
C VAL A 74 11.67 -17.98 -17.67
N CYS A 75 10.60 -18.53 -18.24
CA CYS A 75 10.62 -19.83 -18.87
C CYS A 75 10.87 -19.67 -20.38
N VAL A 76 11.98 -20.22 -20.86
CA VAL A 76 12.37 -20.17 -22.27
C VAL A 76 12.35 -21.54 -22.91
N SER A 77 12.08 -21.60 -24.21
CA SER A 77 12.22 -22.83 -24.98
C SER A 77 13.71 -23.21 -25.06
N SER A 78 14.01 -24.48 -24.84
CA SER A 78 15.35 -25.06 -24.97
C SER A 78 15.34 -26.15 -26.02
N LYS A 79 16.42 -26.25 -26.78
CA LYS A 79 16.60 -27.33 -27.78
C LYS A 79 16.86 -28.70 -27.12
N GLU A 80 17.50 -28.71 -25.95
CA GLU A 80 17.92 -29.90 -25.25
C GLU A 80 16.87 -30.46 -24.28
N ALA A 81 16.14 -29.58 -23.59
CA ALA A 81 15.23 -29.96 -22.49
C ALA A 81 13.78 -29.51 -22.70
N SER A 82 13.36 -29.20 -23.93
CA SER A 82 12.06 -28.59 -24.25
C SER A 82 11.89 -27.19 -23.67
N TYR A 83 12.36 -26.91 -22.46
CA TYR A 83 12.38 -25.60 -21.82
C TYR A 83 13.42 -25.52 -20.71
N SER A 84 13.79 -24.30 -20.34
CA SER A 84 14.62 -23.99 -19.17
C SER A 84 14.07 -22.79 -18.40
N TYR A 85 14.40 -22.74 -17.11
CA TYR A 85 14.08 -21.61 -16.25
C TYR A 85 15.31 -20.74 -16.05
N HIS A 86 15.16 -19.43 -16.29
CA HIS A 86 16.15 -18.43 -15.97
C HIS A 86 15.66 -17.69 -14.74
N PHE A 87 16.44 -17.77 -13.66
CA PHE A 87 16.12 -17.18 -12.37
C PHE A 87 16.72 -15.78 -12.23
N GLU A 88 16.15 -14.99 -11.33
CA GLU A 88 16.62 -13.65 -10.97
C GLU A 88 18.01 -13.69 -10.33
N THR A 89 18.26 -14.66 -9.46
CA THR A 89 19.51 -14.79 -8.72
C THR A 89 20.17 -16.17 -8.95
N GLU A 90 21.49 -16.19 -8.78
CA GLU A 90 22.26 -17.44 -8.82
C GLU A 90 21.82 -18.40 -7.69
N GLU A 91 21.56 -17.86 -6.49
CA GLU A 91 21.07 -18.64 -5.35
C GLU A 91 19.80 -19.42 -5.69
N GLN A 92 18.82 -18.78 -6.32
CA GLN A 92 17.57 -19.44 -6.75
C GLN A 92 17.84 -20.57 -7.75
N SER A 93 18.77 -20.37 -8.67
CA SER A 93 19.19 -21.38 -9.64
C SER A 93 19.85 -22.57 -8.95
N ILE A 94 20.71 -22.33 -7.95
CA ILE A 94 21.36 -23.36 -7.14
C ILE A 94 20.33 -24.19 -6.39
N ILE A 95 19.42 -23.53 -5.65
CA ILE A 95 18.37 -24.20 -4.86
C ILE A 95 17.48 -25.05 -5.78
N TYR A 96 17.13 -24.54 -6.96
CA TYR A 96 16.36 -25.32 -7.93
C TYR A 96 17.12 -26.56 -8.42
N SER A 97 18.43 -26.44 -8.68
CA SER A 97 19.26 -27.55 -9.06
C SER A 97 19.38 -28.60 -7.95
N GLU A 98 19.52 -28.18 -6.69
CA GLU A 98 19.50 -29.03 -5.51
C GLU A 98 18.16 -29.75 -5.33
N TYR A 99 17.06 -29.06 -5.58
CA TYR A 99 15.73 -29.66 -5.60
C TYR A 99 15.63 -30.77 -6.65
N LEU A 100 16.10 -30.55 -7.87
CA LEU A 100 16.08 -31.59 -8.92
C LEU A 100 16.91 -32.81 -8.53
N LYS A 101 18.10 -32.61 -7.93
CA LYS A 101 18.96 -33.70 -7.42
C LYS A 101 18.27 -34.48 -6.30
N SER A 102 17.70 -33.77 -5.29
CA SER A 102 17.01 -34.44 -4.17
C SER A 102 15.75 -35.17 -4.63
N LYS A 103 15.01 -34.62 -5.60
CA LYS A 103 13.88 -35.31 -6.24
C LYS A 103 14.26 -36.59 -6.92
N ALA A 104 15.38 -36.60 -7.67
CA ALA A 104 15.91 -37.81 -8.33
C ALA A 104 16.38 -38.86 -7.31
N ALA A 105 17.08 -38.40 -6.24
CA ALA A 105 17.51 -39.26 -5.13
C ALA A 105 16.33 -39.90 -4.39
N LEU A 106 15.29 -39.12 -4.09
CA LEU A 106 14.05 -39.61 -3.47
C LEU A 106 13.38 -40.68 -4.34
N TYR A 107 13.29 -40.43 -5.67
CA TYR A 107 12.74 -41.42 -6.58
C TYR A 107 13.53 -42.75 -6.55
N GLY A 108 14.88 -42.69 -6.55
CA GLY A 108 15.74 -43.85 -6.39
C GLY A 108 15.54 -44.60 -5.08
N ALA A 109 15.51 -43.85 -3.96
CA ALA A 109 15.28 -44.43 -2.62
C ALA A 109 13.90 -45.11 -2.53
N LYS A 110 12.86 -44.47 -3.05
CA LYS A 110 11.52 -45.03 -3.11
C LYS A 110 11.44 -46.35 -3.88
N LYS A 111 12.12 -46.40 -5.04
CA LYS A 111 12.19 -47.62 -5.86
C LYS A 111 12.96 -48.73 -5.14
N SER A 112 14.06 -48.41 -4.47
CA SER A 112 14.85 -49.36 -3.67
C SER A 112 14.06 -49.93 -2.51
N TYR A 113 13.39 -49.04 -1.73
CA TYR A 113 12.50 -49.44 -0.63
C TYR A 113 11.39 -50.37 -1.11
N SER A 114 10.71 -50.04 -2.19
CA SER A 114 9.61 -50.85 -2.73
C SER A 114 10.08 -52.24 -3.17
N ARG A 115 11.28 -52.31 -3.80
CA ARG A 115 11.89 -53.57 -4.18
C ARG A 115 12.25 -54.44 -2.97
N LEU A 116 12.92 -53.87 -1.95
CA LEU A 116 13.31 -54.58 -0.75
C LEU A 116 12.11 -55.03 0.06
N LYS A 117 11.06 -54.21 0.12
CA LYS A 117 9.80 -54.59 0.76
C LYS A 117 9.21 -55.85 0.14
N TYR A 118 9.14 -55.91 -1.19
CA TYR A 118 8.68 -57.10 -1.92
C TYR A 118 9.55 -58.34 -1.64
N LEU A 119 10.89 -58.18 -1.60
CA LEU A 119 11.82 -59.30 -1.35
C LEU A 119 11.69 -59.83 0.09
N VAL A 120 11.53 -58.93 1.08
CA VAL A 120 11.31 -59.35 2.49
C VAL A 120 9.99 -60.07 2.65
N GLU A 121 8.91 -59.58 2.05
CA GLU A 121 7.58 -60.20 2.06
C GLU A 121 7.62 -61.64 1.46
N ASN A 122 8.54 -61.87 0.50
CA ASN A 122 8.78 -63.19 -0.10
C ASN A 122 9.96 -63.95 0.52
N GLN A 123 10.43 -63.55 1.72
CA GLN A 123 11.54 -64.18 2.44
C GLN A 123 12.88 -64.21 1.68
N ALA A 124 13.10 -63.33 0.69
CA ALA A 124 14.26 -63.30 -0.16
C ALA A 124 15.26 -62.18 0.23
N ALA A 125 15.01 -61.42 1.28
CA ALA A 125 15.90 -60.40 1.83
C ALA A 125 15.72 -60.27 3.36
N ALA A 126 16.73 -59.70 4.04
CA ALA A 126 16.71 -59.51 5.47
C ALA A 126 15.91 -58.26 5.86
N GLY A 127 15.16 -58.32 6.98
CA GLY A 127 14.41 -57.16 7.48
C GLY A 127 15.28 -55.95 7.80
N LYS A 128 16.55 -56.15 8.13
CA LYS A 128 17.52 -55.07 8.34
C LYS A 128 17.71 -54.22 7.07
N GLU A 129 17.86 -54.88 5.91
CA GLU A 129 18.03 -54.15 4.63
C GLU A 129 16.80 -53.28 4.29
N LEU A 130 15.58 -53.76 4.60
CA LEU A 130 14.38 -53.01 4.44
C LEU A 130 14.33 -51.77 5.37
N ASN A 131 14.77 -51.94 6.63
CA ASN A 131 14.84 -50.86 7.58
C ASN A 131 15.87 -49.78 7.13
N ASP A 132 17.03 -50.18 6.68
CA ASP A 132 18.07 -49.27 6.16
C ASP A 132 17.57 -48.50 4.93
N ALA A 133 16.87 -49.17 4.01
CA ALA A 133 16.24 -48.53 2.85
C ALA A 133 15.10 -47.57 3.25
N ASN A 134 14.36 -47.85 4.32
CA ASN A 134 13.32 -46.95 4.85
C ASN A 134 13.96 -45.69 5.43
N VAL A 135 15.02 -45.80 6.22
CA VAL A 135 15.77 -44.67 6.76
C VAL A 135 16.29 -43.80 5.62
N GLN A 136 16.86 -44.37 4.58
CA GLN A 136 17.33 -43.65 3.41
C GLN A 136 16.19 -42.93 2.68
N LEU A 137 15.04 -43.56 2.53
CA LEU A 137 13.86 -42.95 1.91
C LEU A 137 13.39 -41.72 2.70
N GLN A 138 13.37 -41.81 4.02
CA GLN A 138 12.98 -40.68 4.90
C GLN A 138 13.97 -39.51 4.82
N GLN A 139 15.30 -39.82 4.80
CA GLN A 139 16.34 -38.80 4.63
C GLN A 139 16.22 -38.06 3.30
N MET A 140 16.00 -38.78 2.18
CA MET A 140 15.85 -38.17 0.87
C MET A 140 14.55 -37.36 0.77
N SER A 141 13.48 -37.82 1.45
CA SER A 141 12.23 -37.08 1.55
C SER A 141 12.39 -35.73 2.30
N ALA A 142 13.09 -35.75 3.44
CA ALA A 142 13.39 -34.56 4.23
C ALA A 142 14.26 -33.56 3.43
N SER A 143 15.28 -34.05 2.72
CA SER A 143 16.14 -33.19 1.88
C SER A 143 15.37 -32.54 0.72
N MET A 144 14.44 -33.27 0.09
CA MET A 144 13.59 -32.67 -0.94
C MET A 144 12.65 -31.59 -0.36
N GLU A 145 12.05 -31.88 0.79
CA GLU A 145 11.14 -30.91 1.44
C GLU A 145 11.88 -29.64 1.88
N GLU A 146 13.12 -29.76 2.38
CA GLU A 146 13.96 -28.61 2.70
C GLU A 146 14.15 -27.71 1.48
N ASN A 147 14.55 -28.28 0.34
CA ASN A 147 14.76 -27.49 -0.89
C ASN A 147 13.46 -26.88 -1.43
N LEU A 148 12.30 -27.56 -1.27
CA LEU A 148 11.00 -26.99 -1.59
C LEU A 148 10.67 -25.77 -0.72
N ASN A 149 10.95 -25.86 0.58
CA ASN A 149 10.72 -24.76 1.51
C ASN A 149 11.65 -23.58 1.23
N ARG A 150 12.92 -23.82 0.91
CA ARG A 150 13.85 -22.77 0.49
C ARG A 150 13.36 -22.03 -0.76
N LEU A 151 12.89 -22.75 -1.80
CA LEU A 151 12.29 -22.12 -2.99
C LEU A 151 11.03 -21.31 -2.66
N ARG A 152 10.16 -21.86 -1.80
CA ARG A 152 8.92 -21.16 -1.37
C ARG A 152 9.22 -19.85 -0.65
N MET A 153 10.23 -19.85 0.24
CA MET A 153 10.69 -18.65 0.94
C MET A 153 11.22 -17.56 -0.01
N GLN A 154 11.84 -17.99 -1.14
CA GLN A 154 12.25 -17.07 -2.21
C GLN A 154 11.09 -16.57 -3.09
N GLY A 155 9.85 -17.01 -2.82
CA GLY A 155 8.68 -16.68 -3.61
C GLY A 155 8.54 -17.50 -4.91
N ILE A 156 9.18 -18.68 -4.98
CA ILE A 156 9.16 -19.57 -6.14
C ILE A 156 8.59 -20.93 -5.75
N PRO A 157 7.26 -21.04 -5.54
CA PRO A 157 6.66 -22.33 -5.22
C PRO A 157 6.72 -23.26 -6.45
N ILE A 158 7.17 -24.49 -6.22
CA ILE A 158 7.47 -25.46 -7.29
C ILE A 158 6.22 -25.83 -8.12
N ASP A 159 5.05 -25.83 -7.51
CA ASP A 159 3.77 -26.10 -8.19
C ASP A 159 3.42 -25.04 -9.23
N LYS A 160 3.84 -23.80 -9.03
CA LYS A 160 3.71 -22.69 -10.00
C LYS A 160 4.81 -22.78 -11.06
N LEU A 161 6.04 -23.02 -10.62
CA LEU A 161 7.18 -23.11 -11.51
C LEU A 161 7.00 -24.24 -12.54
N THR A 162 6.60 -25.43 -12.10
CA THR A 162 6.43 -26.59 -13.01
C THR A 162 5.25 -26.43 -13.98
N LYS A 163 4.33 -25.54 -13.73
CA LYS A 163 3.21 -25.18 -14.62
C LYS A 163 3.53 -24.02 -15.56
N LEU A 164 4.69 -23.35 -15.34
CA LEU A 164 5.11 -22.22 -16.16
C LEU A 164 5.49 -22.72 -17.57
N LYS A 165 4.78 -22.25 -18.58
CA LYS A 165 5.01 -22.67 -19.98
C LYS A 165 6.14 -21.84 -20.61
N PRO A 166 6.84 -22.36 -21.61
CA PRO A 166 7.79 -21.59 -22.41
C PRO A 166 7.14 -20.30 -22.94
N GLY A 167 7.88 -19.21 -22.85
CA GLY A 167 7.39 -17.87 -23.20
C GLY A 167 6.56 -17.18 -22.12
N ASN A 168 6.43 -17.75 -20.91
CA ASN A 168 5.83 -17.11 -19.74
C ASN A 168 6.89 -16.68 -18.73
N ILE A 169 6.51 -15.73 -17.88
CA ILE A 169 7.28 -15.22 -16.76
C ILE A 169 6.50 -15.40 -15.46
N LEU A 170 7.26 -15.56 -14.37
CA LEU A 170 6.77 -15.48 -13.00
C LEU A 170 7.22 -14.16 -12.40
N ILE A 171 6.25 -13.34 -12.03
CA ILE A 171 6.46 -12.08 -11.32
C ILE A 171 6.11 -12.30 -9.86
N VAL A 172 6.94 -11.78 -8.98
CA VAL A 172 6.73 -11.76 -7.52
C VAL A 172 6.52 -10.31 -7.08
N GLY A 173 5.46 -10.07 -6.33
CA GLY A 173 5.21 -8.79 -5.68
C GLY A 173 5.16 -8.96 -4.17
N ASP A 174 5.46 -7.90 -3.41
CA ASP A 174 5.51 -7.92 -1.96
C ASP A 174 4.40 -7.02 -1.40
N ILE A 175 3.42 -7.61 -0.70
CA ILE A 175 2.29 -6.91 -0.08
C ILE A 175 2.56 -6.76 1.42
N PRO A 176 2.48 -5.56 2.01
CA PRO A 176 2.54 -5.40 3.46
C PRO A 176 1.45 -6.21 4.17
N GLU A 177 1.80 -6.90 5.25
CA GLU A 177 0.88 -7.71 6.07
C GLU A 177 -0.38 -6.93 6.46
N THR A 178 -0.24 -5.65 6.79
CA THR A 178 -1.35 -4.75 7.18
C THR A 178 -2.38 -4.48 6.07
N LYS A 179 -2.03 -4.78 4.80
CA LYS A 179 -2.90 -4.57 3.64
C LYS A 179 -3.42 -5.88 3.04
N LEU A 180 -3.00 -7.02 3.59
CA LEU A 180 -3.29 -8.35 3.02
C LEU A 180 -4.79 -8.66 2.93
N ASN A 181 -5.58 -8.25 3.93
CA ASN A 181 -7.02 -8.48 3.98
C ASN A 181 -7.80 -7.80 2.84
N ARG A 182 -7.20 -6.82 2.16
CA ARG A 182 -7.79 -6.07 1.05
C ARG A 182 -7.43 -6.62 -0.33
N VAL A 183 -6.45 -7.52 -0.39
CA VAL A 183 -5.97 -8.09 -1.65
C VAL A 183 -6.54 -9.50 -1.82
N LYS A 184 -7.11 -9.78 -2.97
CA LYS A 184 -7.70 -11.09 -3.30
C LYS A 184 -6.98 -11.72 -4.49
N ILE A 185 -7.01 -13.04 -4.55
CA ILE A 185 -6.67 -13.77 -5.78
C ILE A 185 -7.57 -13.25 -6.90
N GLN A 186 -7.02 -13.06 -8.10
CA GLN A 186 -7.66 -12.44 -9.26
C GLN A 186 -7.89 -10.92 -9.18
N SER A 187 -7.44 -10.23 -8.12
CA SER A 187 -7.37 -8.75 -8.14
C SER A 187 -6.59 -8.28 -9.36
N ARG A 188 -7.09 -7.24 -10.03
CA ARG A 188 -6.37 -6.61 -11.14
C ARG A 188 -5.11 -5.93 -10.64
N LEU A 189 -4.08 -6.06 -11.44
CA LEU A 189 -2.77 -5.48 -11.16
C LEU A 189 -2.24 -4.81 -12.41
N TYR A 190 -1.84 -3.57 -12.29
CA TYR A 190 -1.22 -2.80 -13.36
C TYR A 190 0.26 -2.59 -13.02
N ILE A 191 1.15 -3.13 -13.84
CA ILE A 191 2.60 -3.07 -13.60
C ILE A 191 3.23 -2.04 -14.52
N LYS A 192 4.10 -1.21 -13.95
CA LYS A 192 5.05 -0.35 -14.67
C LYS A 192 6.46 -0.81 -14.34
N PHE A 193 7.14 -1.39 -15.32
CA PHE A 193 8.53 -1.77 -15.15
C PHE A 193 9.45 -0.56 -15.37
N SER A 194 10.50 -0.45 -14.58
CA SER A 194 11.48 0.64 -14.71
C SER A 194 12.18 0.65 -16.06
N ALA A 195 12.32 -0.51 -16.70
CA ALA A 195 12.87 -0.65 -18.04
C ALA A 195 11.93 -0.15 -19.16
N PHE A 196 10.63 0.00 -18.88
CA PHE A 196 9.59 0.43 -19.84
C PHE A 196 8.69 1.51 -19.22
N PRO A 197 9.21 2.73 -18.99
CA PRO A 197 8.52 3.76 -18.19
C PRO A 197 7.22 4.28 -18.83
N GLY A 198 7.06 4.13 -20.16
CA GLY A 198 5.86 4.54 -20.88
C GLY A 198 4.79 3.45 -21.01
N GLU A 199 5.07 2.22 -20.60
CA GLU A 199 4.19 1.08 -20.79
C GLU A 199 3.54 0.66 -19.48
N ARG A 200 2.26 0.27 -19.56
CA ARG A 200 1.47 -0.26 -18.45
C ARG A 200 0.97 -1.65 -18.83
N PHE A 201 1.35 -2.63 -18.04
CA PHE A 201 1.00 -4.03 -18.25
C PHE A 201 -0.13 -4.44 -17.32
N GLU A 202 -1.26 -4.81 -17.90
CA GLU A 202 -2.41 -5.30 -17.12
C GLU A 202 -2.27 -6.81 -16.91
N THR A 203 -2.50 -7.24 -15.68
CA THR A 203 -2.47 -8.65 -15.27
C THR A 203 -3.35 -8.86 -14.03
N ARG A 204 -3.31 -10.06 -13.46
CA ARG A 204 -4.03 -10.42 -12.23
C ARG A 204 -3.15 -11.20 -11.28
N ILE A 205 -3.47 -11.15 -10.01
CA ILE A 205 -2.82 -11.95 -8.97
C ILE A 205 -3.27 -13.40 -9.11
N ASP A 206 -2.34 -14.33 -9.37
CA ASP A 206 -2.64 -15.75 -9.51
C ASP A 206 -2.64 -16.50 -8.19
N SER A 207 -1.82 -16.07 -7.24
CA SER A 207 -1.81 -16.64 -5.89
C SER A 207 -1.15 -15.70 -4.88
N ILE A 208 -1.49 -15.91 -3.62
CA ILE A 208 -0.94 -15.24 -2.45
C ILE A 208 -0.22 -16.31 -1.64
N SER A 209 0.98 -16.03 -1.14
CA SER A 209 1.76 -16.95 -0.32
C SER A 209 1.11 -17.14 1.05
N ASP A 210 1.20 -18.35 1.59
CA ASP A 210 0.79 -18.66 2.97
C ASP A 210 1.84 -18.28 4.02
N VAL A 211 2.99 -17.73 3.57
CA VAL A 211 4.13 -17.40 4.44
C VAL A 211 4.35 -15.89 4.43
N ILE A 212 4.45 -15.32 5.61
CA ILE A 212 4.86 -13.94 5.84
C ILE A 212 6.38 -13.92 5.99
N ASP A 213 7.05 -13.03 5.27
CA ASP A 213 8.47 -12.76 5.48
C ASP A 213 8.63 -12.02 6.82
N PRO A 214 9.34 -12.61 7.82
CA PRO A 214 9.40 -12.04 9.16
C PRO A 214 10.28 -10.78 9.24
N VAL A 215 11.14 -10.54 8.26
CA VAL A 215 12.06 -9.40 8.22
C VAL A 215 11.37 -8.19 7.59
N SER A 216 10.79 -8.38 6.39
CA SER A 216 10.13 -7.30 5.65
C SER A 216 8.67 -7.09 6.07
N ARG A 217 8.06 -8.02 6.81
CA ARG A 217 6.63 -8.03 7.16
C ARG A 217 5.75 -7.95 5.91
N THR A 218 6.13 -8.68 4.86
CA THR A 218 5.40 -8.75 3.60
C THR A 218 4.96 -10.18 3.28
N VAL A 219 3.89 -10.28 2.50
CA VAL A 219 3.42 -11.53 1.91
C VAL A 219 3.67 -11.47 0.41
N LYS A 220 4.21 -12.54 -0.15
CA LYS A 220 4.50 -12.60 -1.58
C LYS A 220 3.25 -12.93 -2.39
N VAL A 221 3.00 -12.15 -3.43
CA VAL A 221 2.00 -12.45 -4.46
C VAL A 221 2.69 -12.88 -5.73
N LEU A 222 2.08 -13.83 -6.41
CA LEU A 222 2.61 -14.44 -7.61
C LEU A 222 1.70 -14.12 -8.80
N ILE A 223 2.34 -13.76 -9.89
CA ILE A 223 1.68 -13.42 -11.14
C ILE A 223 2.36 -14.17 -12.28
N VAL A 224 1.59 -14.91 -13.06
CA VAL A 224 2.06 -15.59 -14.27
C VAL A 224 1.51 -14.88 -15.49
N THR A 225 2.39 -14.39 -16.36
CA THR A 225 1.98 -13.71 -17.58
C THR A 225 2.88 -14.06 -18.76
N LYS A 226 2.48 -13.69 -19.97
CA LYS A 226 3.26 -13.94 -21.17
C LYS A 226 4.42 -12.95 -21.29
N ASN A 227 5.57 -13.44 -21.74
CA ASN A 227 6.71 -12.64 -22.15
C ASN A 227 6.61 -12.28 -23.65
N THR A 228 5.71 -11.38 -23.98
CA THR A 228 5.50 -10.97 -25.36
C THR A 228 6.78 -10.34 -25.92
N GLY A 229 7.22 -10.79 -27.07
CA GLY A 229 8.46 -10.30 -27.70
C GLY A 229 9.74 -10.66 -26.96
N ASN A 230 9.71 -11.52 -25.92
CA ASN A 230 10.87 -11.90 -25.09
C ASN A 230 11.61 -10.69 -24.48
N GLN A 231 10.89 -9.58 -24.25
CA GLN A 231 11.47 -8.34 -23.74
C GLN A 231 11.76 -8.38 -22.24
N PHE A 232 11.01 -9.18 -21.49
CA PHE A 232 11.17 -9.31 -20.05
C PHE A 232 12.31 -10.25 -19.68
N LYS A 233 13.17 -9.80 -18.77
CA LYS A 233 14.33 -10.57 -18.26
C LYS A 233 14.19 -10.79 -16.76
N PRO A 234 14.76 -11.88 -16.21
CA PRO A 234 14.83 -12.07 -14.75
C PRO A 234 15.55 -10.90 -14.09
N GLY A 235 15.11 -10.50 -12.92
CA GLY A 235 15.65 -9.34 -12.18
C GLY A 235 15.11 -7.97 -12.60
N MET A 236 14.32 -7.87 -13.67
CA MET A 236 13.60 -6.62 -13.95
C MET A 236 12.62 -6.33 -12.83
N PHE A 237 12.62 -5.07 -12.36
CA PHE A 237 11.75 -4.60 -11.28
C PHE A 237 10.84 -3.47 -11.76
N GLY A 238 9.76 -3.27 -11.01
CA GLY A 238 8.77 -2.25 -11.29
C GLY A 238 7.84 -2.01 -10.12
N THR A 239 6.83 -1.22 -10.36
CA THR A 239 5.76 -0.92 -9.42
C THR A 239 4.45 -1.49 -9.94
N GLY A 240 3.77 -2.26 -9.10
CA GLY A 240 2.44 -2.80 -9.35
C GLY A 240 1.39 -1.99 -8.61
N GLN A 241 0.33 -1.56 -9.30
CA GLN A 241 -0.87 -0.98 -8.69
C GLN A 241 -1.95 -2.04 -8.63
N VAL A 242 -2.19 -2.59 -7.44
CA VAL A 242 -3.29 -3.53 -7.18
C VAL A 242 -4.58 -2.74 -7.07
N GLU A 243 -5.56 -3.06 -7.88
CA GLU A 243 -6.91 -2.52 -7.77
C GLU A 243 -7.60 -3.18 -6.56
N LEU A 244 -7.90 -2.38 -5.55
CA LEU A 244 -8.62 -2.83 -4.37
C LEU A 244 -10.13 -2.64 -4.56
N GLU A 245 -10.93 -3.44 -3.87
CA GLU A 245 -12.38 -3.25 -3.87
C GLU A 245 -12.73 -1.85 -3.33
N ASN A 246 -13.64 -1.18 -4.03
CA ASN A 246 -14.21 0.06 -3.56
C ASN A 246 -15.05 -0.20 -2.32
N ILE A 247 -14.79 0.56 -1.28
CA ILE A 247 -15.59 0.52 -0.05
C ILE A 247 -16.27 1.88 0.07
N GLU A 248 -17.58 1.89 0.10
CA GLU A 248 -18.35 3.09 0.44
C GLU A 248 -18.23 3.33 1.93
N ALA A 249 -17.59 4.44 2.30
CA ALA A 249 -17.31 4.77 3.69
C ALA A 249 -17.46 6.26 3.96
N LEU A 250 -17.93 6.59 5.17
CA LEU A 250 -17.92 7.97 5.66
C LEU A 250 -16.48 8.46 5.70
N SER A 251 -16.19 9.54 5.02
CA SER A 251 -14.83 10.02 4.83
C SER A 251 -14.72 11.54 4.86
N VAL A 252 -13.53 12.01 5.16
CA VAL A 252 -13.14 13.41 5.17
C VAL A 252 -11.81 13.57 4.42
N PRO A 253 -11.48 14.79 3.90
CA PRO A 253 -10.16 15.06 3.35
C PRO A 253 -9.04 14.76 4.35
N ASN A 254 -7.91 14.23 3.89
CA ASN A 254 -6.77 13.88 4.75
C ASN A 254 -6.28 15.06 5.59
N GLU A 255 -6.31 16.27 5.03
CA GLU A 255 -5.91 17.51 5.71
C GLU A 255 -6.81 17.88 6.89
N SER A 256 -8.00 17.29 7.01
CA SER A 256 -8.90 17.48 8.16
C SER A 256 -8.39 16.81 9.42
N ILE A 257 -7.54 15.77 9.27
CA ILE A 257 -7.11 14.93 10.38
C ILE A 257 -5.83 15.47 11.00
N ILE A 258 -5.84 15.56 12.30
CA ILE A 258 -4.70 16.00 13.12
C ILE A 258 -4.29 14.86 14.00
N LEU A 259 -3.03 14.44 13.88
CA LEU A 259 -2.44 13.41 14.73
C LEU A 259 -1.71 14.06 15.91
N ILE A 260 -2.01 13.60 17.13
CA ILE A 260 -1.32 14.00 18.37
C ILE A 260 -1.02 12.76 19.18
N GLY A 261 0.26 12.43 19.28
CA GLY A 261 0.66 11.10 19.74
C GLY A 261 0.06 10.03 18.83
N ASP A 262 -0.64 9.08 19.40
CA ASP A 262 -1.31 8.00 18.67
C ASP A 262 -2.82 8.25 18.44
N THR A 263 -3.29 9.49 18.70
CA THR A 263 -4.72 9.82 18.64
C THR A 263 -5.01 10.79 17.51
N SER A 264 -6.02 10.47 16.71
CA SER A 264 -6.51 11.31 15.61
C SER A 264 -7.64 12.23 16.09
N TYR A 265 -7.58 13.50 15.69
CA TYR A 265 -8.57 14.52 15.99
C TYR A 265 -9.03 15.25 14.74
N ILE A 266 -10.24 15.79 14.79
CA ILE A 266 -10.82 16.66 13.74
C ILE A 266 -11.47 17.85 14.43
N PHE A 267 -11.42 19.02 13.79
CA PHE A 267 -12.22 20.17 14.18
C PHE A 267 -13.54 20.17 13.44
N LYS A 268 -14.63 19.90 14.17
CA LYS A 268 -16.01 19.93 13.66
C LYS A 268 -16.63 21.30 13.93
N GLN A 269 -17.24 21.90 12.92
CA GLN A 269 -18.04 23.09 13.10
C GLN A 269 -19.35 22.75 13.83
N VAL A 270 -19.58 23.34 15.02
CA VAL A 270 -20.79 23.12 15.84
C VAL A 270 -21.84 24.17 15.51
N ASP A 271 -21.39 25.42 15.30
CA ASP A 271 -22.21 26.54 14.89
C ASP A 271 -21.41 27.50 13.98
N SER A 272 -21.99 28.63 13.58
CA SER A 272 -21.34 29.59 12.68
C SER A 272 -20.04 30.21 13.24
N SER A 273 -19.81 30.09 14.54
CA SER A 273 -18.71 30.74 15.27
C SER A 273 -17.83 29.78 16.06
N SER A 274 -18.17 28.48 16.15
CA SER A 274 -17.51 27.54 17.05
C SER A 274 -17.09 26.26 16.36
N PHE A 275 -15.87 25.82 16.66
CA PHE A 275 -15.27 24.57 16.20
C PHE A 275 -14.93 23.72 17.41
N GLN A 276 -15.42 22.51 17.45
CA GLN A 276 -15.15 21.55 18.51
C GLN A 276 -14.10 20.55 18.04
N ARG A 277 -13.08 20.30 18.87
CA ARG A 277 -12.13 19.24 18.67
C ARG A 277 -12.79 17.92 19.04
N ILE A 278 -12.85 16.98 18.09
CA ILE A 278 -13.44 15.66 18.27
C ILE A 278 -12.36 14.61 18.01
N GLN A 279 -12.24 13.67 18.91
CA GLN A 279 -11.45 12.47 18.68
C GLN A 279 -12.17 11.58 17.69
N VAL A 280 -11.44 11.00 16.74
CA VAL A 280 -11.97 10.12 15.71
C VAL A 280 -11.13 8.86 15.59
N ASP A 281 -11.80 7.75 15.27
CA ASP A 281 -11.13 6.55 14.82
C ASP A 281 -11.09 6.54 13.30
N THR A 282 -9.90 6.38 12.75
CA THR A 282 -9.69 6.38 11.31
C THR A 282 -9.53 4.96 10.77
N GLY A 283 -9.95 4.75 9.53
CA GLY A 283 -9.84 3.48 8.82
C GLY A 283 -8.92 3.58 7.60
N ILE A 284 -9.50 3.31 6.43
CA ILE A 284 -8.78 3.33 5.16
C ILE A 284 -8.39 4.76 4.80
N GLU A 285 -7.12 4.94 4.47
CA GLU A 285 -6.57 6.17 3.93
C GLU A 285 -6.27 6.00 2.44
N THR A 286 -6.71 6.98 1.64
CA THR A 286 -6.40 7.11 0.22
C THR A 286 -5.47 8.31 -0.01
N GLU A 287 -5.18 8.67 -1.26
CA GLU A 287 -4.38 9.88 -1.56
C GLU A 287 -5.08 11.17 -1.12
N GLU A 288 -6.41 11.23 -1.13
CA GLU A 288 -7.18 12.45 -0.86
C GLU A 288 -8.06 12.37 0.39
N TYR A 289 -8.57 11.19 0.74
CA TYR A 289 -9.59 11.01 1.78
C TYR A 289 -9.23 9.89 2.75
N THR A 290 -9.62 10.08 4.01
CA THR A 290 -9.54 9.06 5.06
C THR A 290 -10.93 8.67 5.53
N GLN A 291 -11.15 7.36 5.68
CA GLN A 291 -12.34 6.79 6.30
C GLN A 291 -12.43 7.15 7.78
N ILE A 292 -13.61 7.51 8.23
CA ILE A 292 -13.94 7.70 9.66
C ILE A 292 -14.79 6.53 10.13
N LEU A 293 -14.27 5.80 11.11
CA LEU A 293 -14.94 4.66 11.73
C LEU A 293 -15.85 5.10 12.87
N SER A 294 -15.43 6.11 13.63
CA SER A 294 -16.20 6.70 14.74
C SER A 294 -15.86 8.19 14.94
N GLY A 295 -16.75 8.90 15.64
CA GLY A 295 -16.56 10.30 16.04
C GLY A 295 -17.30 11.32 15.17
N LEU A 296 -17.67 11.00 13.93
CA LEU A 296 -18.43 11.90 13.04
C LEU A 296 -19.71 11.24 12.52
N LYS A 297 -20.63 12.09 12.06
CA LYS A 297 -21.85 11.70 11.35
C LYS A 297 -21.83 12.28 9.93
N ILE A 298 -22.65 11.71 9.07
CA ILE A 298 -22.88 12.25 7.72
C ILE A 298 -23.32 13.71 7.80
N ASN A 299 -22.82 14.54 6.88
CA ASN A 299 -23.04 15.99 6.80
C ASN A 299 -22.43 16.81 7.95
N ASP A 300 -21.66 16.21 8.86
CA ASP A 300 -20.86 17.00 9.79
C ASP A 300 -19.86 17.86 9.01
N ARG A 301 -19.86 19.17 9.30
CA ARG A 301 -18.91 20.09 8.67
C ARG A 301 -17.60 20.07 9.44
N VAL A 302 -16.53 19.78 8.76
CA VAL A 302 -15.18 19.69 9.35
C VAL A 302 -14.23 20.67 8.68
N VAL A 303 -13.23 21.12 9.40
CA VAL A 303 -12.16 21.94 8.85
C VAL A 303 -11.31 21.06 7.95
N SER A 304 -11.33 21.31 6.64
CA SER A 304 -10.57 20.56 5.65
C SER A 304 -9.20 21.17 5.35
N HIS A 305 -9.06 22.49 5.49
CA HIS A 305 -7.77 23.16 5.35
C HIS A 305 -7.59 24.15 6.51
N GLY A 306 -6.35 24.36 6.96
CA GLY A 306 -6.06 25.21 8.10
C GLY A 306 -6.23 24.55 9.48
N SER A 307 -6.45 23.24 9.54
CA SER A 307 -6.57 22.46 10.78
C SER A 307 -5.37 22.64 11.71
N THR A 308 -4.17 22.84 11.15
CA THR A 308 -2.92 23.08 11.91
C THR A 308 -2.97 24.40 12.71
N LEU A 309 -3.63 25.44 12.17
CA LEU A 309 -3.81 26.70 12.91
C LEU A 309 -4.68 26.48 14.15
N LEU A 310 -5.78 25.75 14.00
CA LEU A 310 -6.67 25.44 15.11
C LEU A 310 -5.99 24.48 16.12
N LYS A 311 -5.12 23.57 15.64
CA LYS A 311 -4.30 22.71 16.49
C LYS A 311 -3.46 23.55 17.46
N GLY A 312 -2.72 24.56 16.95
CA GLY A 312 -1.91 25.44 17.78
C GLY A 312 -2.71 26.10 18.90
N LEU A 313 -3.90 26.63 18.56
CA LEU A 313 -4.79 27.25 19.54
C LEU A 313 -5.38 26.24 20.54
N SER A 314 -5.72 25.04 20.08
CA SER A 314 -6.37 24.01 20.89
C SER A 314 -5.43 23.34 21.88
N PHE A 315 -4.16 23.21 21.57
CA PHE A 315 -3.17 22.51 22.40
C PHE A 315 -2.11 23.43 23.02
N GLY A 316 -2.21 24.76 22.78
CA GLY A 316 -1.35 25.77 23.42
C GLY A 316 0.07 25.81 22.89
N TYR A 317 0.26 25.57 21.59
CA TYR A 317 1.57 25.69 20.91
C TYR A 317 1.71 27.03 20.21
#